data_c01d919874e9817190d03605bdc131d4
#
_entry.id   c01d919874e9817190d03605bdc131d4
#
_cell.length_a   1.000
_cell.length_b   1.000
_cell.length_c   1.000
_cell.angle_alpha   90.00
_cell.angle_beta   90.00
_cell.angle_gamma   90.00
#
_symmetry.space_group_name_H-M   'P 1'
#
loop_
_entity.id
_entity.type
_entity.pdbx_description
1 polymer ?
#
loop_
_entity_poly.entity_id
_entity_poly.type
_entity_poly.pdbx_seq_one_letter_code
_entity_poly.pdbx_strand_id
1 'polypeptide(L)'
;MNILLDTNILVFISRSKNFNSLVNFINPENSLIYISIVTQGEIQSLAVRKKWNEKRIELIENFIERIGIIDVNQRLIRAYSDIDSYSQRENPSFETYPFSTPRNMGKNDLWIASVAAMMGLELVTTDNDFDHLNDVFFDIRKIQPVDFLPFF
;
A
#
# COMPACT_ATOMS: atom_id res chain seq x y z
N MET A 1 12.55 7.01 -7.20
CA MET A 1 11.43 6.06 -7.42
C MET A 1 10.17 6.64 -6.78
N ASN A 2 9.07 6.63 -7.50
CA ASN A 2 7.80 7.07 -6.94
C ASN A 2 7.21 5.99 -6.02
N ILE A 3 6.32 6.39 -5.13
CA ILE A 3 5.85 5.52 -4.05
C ILE A 3 4.34 5.30 -4.11
N LEU A 4 3.92 4.11 -3.71
CA LEU A 4 2.54 3.72 -3.51
C LEU A 4 2.33 3.46 -2.01
N LEU A 5 1.36 4.13 -1.40
CA LEU A 5 1.06 3.94 0.01
C LEU A 5 -0.02 2.87 0.19
N ASP A 6 0.25 1.92 1.07
CA ASP A 6 -0.75 0.97 1.53
C ASP A 6 -1.76 1.65 2.47
N THR A 7 -2.93 1.05 2.62
CA THR A 7 -4.03 1.59 3.42
C THR A 7 -3.61 1.91 4.86
N ASN A 8 -2.83 1.05 5.49
CA ASN A 8 -2.39 1.26 6.87
C ASN A 8 -1.55 2.54 7.04
N ILE A 9 -0.78 2.92 6.03
CA ILE A 9 0.00 4.16 6.06
C ILE A 9 -0.93 5.37 6.14
N LEU A 10 -2.03 5.36 5.38
CA LEU A 10 -3.01 6.44 5.43
C LEU A 10 -3.71 6.51 6.79
N VAL A 11 -3.96 5.37 7.42
CA VAL A 11 -4.53 5.34 8.78
C VAL A 11 -3.60 6.07 9.75
N PHE A 12 -2.29 5.80 9.70
CA PHE A 12 -1.31 6.51 10.54
C PHE A 12 -1.24 8.00 10.22
N ILE A 13 -1.26 8.38 8.94
CA ILE A 13 -1.30 9.79 8.53
C ILE A 13 -2.52 10.48 9.13
N SER A 14 -3.68 9.84 9.12
CA SER A 14 -4.92 10.41 9.64
C SER A 14 -4.89 10.67 11.14
N ARG A 15 -3.99 10.01 11.87
CA ARG A 15 -3.82 10.14 13.32
C ARG A 15 -2.74 11.17 13.70
N SER A 16 -2.03 11.70 12.72
CA SER A 16 -0.86 12.54 12.97
C SER A 16 -1.22 13.89 13.58
N LYS A 17 -0.44 14.30 14.56
CA LYS A 17 -0.43 15.68 15.10
C LYS A 17 0.65 16.54 14.43
N ASN A 18 1.60 15.90 13.73
CA ASN A 18 2.70 16.55 13.02
C ASN A 18 2.71 16.08 11.57
N PHE A 19 1.71 16.49 10.81
CA PHE A 19 1.47 16.01 9.45
C PHE A 19 2.68 16.16 8.53
N ASN A 20 3.26 17.36 8.45
CA ASN A 20 4.38 17.59 7.55
C ASN A 20 5.60 16.76 7.90
N SER A 21 5.90 16.61 9.19
CA SER A 21 7.02 15.79 9.66
C SER A 21 6.79 14.32 9.34
N LEU A 22 5.56 13.84 9.51
CA LEU A 22 5.23 12.45 9.19
C LEU A 22 5.33 12.19 7.69
N VAL A 23 4.82 13.08 6.86
CA VAL A 23 4.91 12.93 5.40
C VAL A 23 6.39 12.95 4.96
N ASN A 24 7.22 13.80 5.54
CA ASN A 24 8.65 13.81 5.24
C ASN A 24 9.34 12.52 5.68
N PHE A 25 8.91 11.93 6.79
CA PHE A 25 9.42 10.63 7.24
C PHE A 25 9.05 9.51 6.27
N ILE A 26 7.81 9.49 5.79
CA ILE A 26 7.32 8.50 4.83
C ILE A 26 7.96 8.70 3.45
N ASN A 27 8.15 9.95 3.04
CA ASN A 27 8.61 10.34 1.71
C ASN A 27 9.81 11.28 1.78
N PRO A 28 10.96 10.80 2.29
CA PRO A 28 12.14 11.64 2.51
C PRO A 28 12.76 12.17 1.20
N GLU A 29 12.54 11.49 0.10
CA GLU A 29 13.11 11.90 -1.21
C GLU A 29 12.18 12.81 -2.01
N ASN A 30 11.06 13.20 -1.42
CA ASN A 30 10.06 14.05 -2.06
C ASN A 30 9.59 13.49 -3.42
N SER A 31 9.37 12.19 -3.46
CA SER A 31 8.85 11.48 -4.64
C SER A 31 7.37 11.78 -4.86
N LEU A 32 6.87 11.48 -6.05
CA LEU A 32 5.43 11.48 -6.27
C LEU A 32 4.79 10.35 -5.47
N ILE A 33 3.67 10.66 -4.85
CA ILE A 33 2.92 9.74 -4.00
C ILE A 33 1.65 9.30 -4.73
N TYR A 34 1.38 8.01 -4.69
CA TYR A 34 0.17 7.41 -5.26
C TYR A 34 -0.51 6.51 -4.23
N ILE A 35 -1.81 6.33 -4.41
CA ILE A 35 -2.59 5.26 -3.78
C ILE A 35 -3.43 4.55 -4.83
N SER A 36 -3.82 3.32 -4.56
CA SER A 36 -4.83 2.63 -5.35
C SER A 36 -6.22 3.17 -5.01
N ILE A 37 -7.12 3.16 -5.99
CA ILE A 37 -8.55 3.42 -5.73
C ILE A 37 -9.11 2.46 -4.68
N VAL A 38 -8.55 1.25 -4.58
CA VAL A 38 -8.90 0.27 -3.54
C VAL A 38 -8.59 0.82 -2.15
N THR A 39 -7.42 1.43 -1.98
CA THR A 39 -7.04 2.08 -0.73
C THR A 39 -7.98 3.23 -0.37
N GLN A 40 -8.37 4.05 -1.34
CA GLN A 40 -9.34 5.12 -1.09
C GLN A 40 -10.67 4.56 -0.59
N GLY A 41 -11.17 3.49 -1.21
CA GLY A 41 -12.39 2.82 -0.77
C GLY A 41 -12.28 2.26 0.64
N GLU A 42 -11.17 1.60 0.96
CA GLU A 42 -10.93 1.06 2.30
C GLU A 42 -10.87 2.16 3.37
N ILE A 43 -10.22 3.27 3.08
CA ILE A 43 -10.11 4.41 4.01
C ILE A 43 -11.49 5.04 4.27
N GLN A 44 -12.28 5.27 3.22
CA GLN A 44 -13.63 5.82 3.39
C GLN A 44 -14.52 4.89 4.20
N SER A 45 -14.48 3.59 3.92
CA SER A 45 -15.22 2.58 4.68
C SER A 45 -14.80 2.55 6.14
N LEU A 46 -13.50 2.61 6.41
CA LEU A 46 -12.96 2.59 7.77
C LEU A 46 -13.39 3.85 8.55
N ALA A 47 -13.35 5.00 7.92
CA ALA A 47 -13.77 6.28 8.53
C ALA A 47 -15.24 6.21 8.97
N VAL A 48 -16.11 5.63 8.14
CA VAL A 48 -17.53 5.44 8.47
C VAL A 48 -17.69 4.44 9.62
N ARG A 49 -17.10 3.25 9.49
CA ARG A 49 -17.25 2.17 10.48
C ARG A 49 -16.70 2.54 11.84
N LYS A 50 -15.58 3.24 11.88
CA LYS A 50 -14.90 3.65 13.12
C LYS A 50 -15.30 5.03 13.59
N LYS A 51 -16.24 5.68 12.90
CA LYS A 51 -16.80 6.98 13.30
C LYS A 51 -15.71 8.03 13.52
N TRP A 52 -14.81 8.17 12.55
CA TRP A 52 -13.77 9.19 12.62
C TRP A 52 -14.39 10.57 12.77
N ASN A 53 -13.76 11.44 13.57
CA ASN A 53 -14.22 12.80 13.70
C ASN A 53 -13.94 13.60 12.42
N GLU A 54 -14.61 14.74 12.30
CA GLU A 54 -14.53 15.60 11.12
C GLU A 54 -13.12 16.07 10.81
N LYS A 55 -12.35 16.42 11.83
CA LYS A 55 -10.97 16.89 11.70
C LYS A 55 -10.07 15.81 11.07
N ARG A 56 -10.24 14.57 11.51
CA ARG A 56 -9.47 13.42 10.98
C ARG A 56 -9.85 13.13 9.52
N ILE A 57 -11.13 13.20 9.20
CA ILE A 57 -11.63 13.02 7.84
C ILE A 57 -11.07 14.10 6.92
N GLU A 58 -11.14 15.37 7.33
CA GLU A 58 -10.60 16.47 6.55
C GLU A 58 -9.11 16.34 6.28
N LEU A 59 -8.33 15.93 7.28
CA LEU A 59 -6.89 15.75 7.13
C LEU A 59 -6.59 14.74 6.03
N ILE A 60 -7.26 13.60 6.04
CA ILE A 60 -7.01 12.54 5.06
C ILE A 60 -7.55 12.90 3.67
N GLU A 61 -8.70 13.55 3.60
CA GLU A 61 -9.26 14.01 2.32
C GLU A 61 -8.36 15.04 1.65
N ASN A 62 -7.86 16.01 2.42
CA ASN A 62 -6.94 17.02 1.91
C ASN A 62 -5.62 16.38 1.43
N PHE A 63 -5.14 15.37 2.13
CA PHE A 63 -3.96 14.64 1.69
C PHE A 63 -4.22 13.91 0.36
N ILE A 64 -5.32 13.19 0.26
CA ILE A 64 -5.70 12.42 -0.95
C ILE A 64 -5.85 13.34 -2.17
N GLU A 65 -6.35 14.55 -2.00
CA GLU A 65 -6.47 15.52 -3.10
C GLU A 65 -5.13 15.93 -3.71
N ARG A 66 -4.03 15.77 -2.97
CA ARG A 66 -2.68 16.18 -3.39
C ARG A 66 -1.85 15.06 -3.98
N ILE A 67 -2.37 13.85 -4.01
CA ILE A 67 -1.65 12.67 -4.49
C ILE A 67 -2.36 12.04 -5.68
N GLY A 68 -1.66 11.14 -6.38
CA GLY A 68 -2.25 10.42 -7.49
C GLY A 68 -3.09 9.23 -7.01
N ILE A 69 -4.20 8.99 -7.68
CA ILE A 69 -5.04 7.81 -7.44
C ILE A 69 -5.01 6.95 -8.70
N ILE A 70 -4.69 5.67 -8.54
CA ILE A 70 -4.58 4.74 -9.65
C ILE A 70 -5.78 3.80 -9.64
N ASP A 71 -6.50 3.78 -10.76
CA ASP A 71 -7.68 2.94 -10.92
C ASP A 71 -7.31 1.47 -11.09
N VAL A 72 -8.19 0.59 -10.63
CA VAL A 72 -8.17 -0.82 -10.99
C VAL A 72 -8.82 -0.95 -12.36
N ASN A 73 -8.06 -1.50 -13.31
CA ASN A 73 -8.54 -1.70 -14.67
C ASN A 73 -7.92 -2.96 -15.29
N GLN A 74 -8.30 -3.22 -16.54
CA GLN A 74 -7.87 -4.44 -17.26
C GLN A 74 -6.35 -4.57 -17.38
N ARG A 75 -5.60 -3.47 -17.38
CA ARG A 75 -4.13 -3.49 -17.48
C ARG A 75 -3.45 -4.18 -16.29
N LEU A 76 -4.13 -4.26 -15.14
CA LEU A 76 -3.60 -4.88 -13.93
C LEU A 76 -3.79 -6.39 -13.88
N ILE A 77 -4.63 -6.96 -14.75
CA ILE A 77 -5.04 -8.37 -14.64
C ILE A 77 -3.85 -9.32 -14.74
N ARG A 78 -2.90 -9.05 -15.64
CA ARG A 78 -1.72 -9.91 -15.77
C ARG A 78 -0.85 -9.87 -14.51
N ALA A 79 -0.59 -8.68 -13.98
CA ALA A 79 0.16 -8.56 -12.73
C ALA A 79 -0.57 -9.25 -11.57
N TYR A 80 -1.88 -9.06 -11.46
CA TYR A 80 -2.70 -9.74 -10.47
C TYR A 80 -2.55 -11.27 -10.57
N SER A 81 -2.70 -11.82 -11.76
CA SER A 81 -2.59 -13.27 -12.00
C SER A 81 -1.19 -13.80 -11.67
N ASP A 82 -0.14 -13.10 -12.07
CA ASP A 82 1.23 -13.50 -11.81
C ASP A 82 1.54 -13.47 -10.31
N ILE A 83 1.09 -12.45 -9.61
CA ILE A 83 1.32 -12.30 -8.16
C ILE A 83 0.52 -13.34 -7.38
N ASP A 84 -0.76 -13.54 -7.71
CA ASP A 84 -1.62 -14.50 -7.03
C ASP A 84 -1.08 -15.93 -7.19
N SER A 85 -0.77 -16.33 -8.40
CA SER A 85 -0.22 -17.67 -8.68
C SER A 85 1.14 -17.88 -8.02
N TYR A 86 2.00 -16.86 -8.01
CA TYR A 86 3.27 -16.91 -7.28
C TYR A 86 3.04 -17.08 -5.78
N SER A 87 2.12 -16.30 -5.21
CA SER A 87 1.78 -16.38 -3.78
C SER A 87 1.24 -17.75 -3.38
N GLN A 88 0.53 -18.42 -4.29
CA GLN A 88 0.02 -19.79 -4.10
C GLN A 88 1.05 -20.88 -4.41
N ARG A 89 2.27 -20.53 -4.80
CA ARG A 89 3.32 -21.45 -5.24
C ARG A 89 2.91 -22.26 -6.47
N GLU A 90 2.14 -21.66 -7.36
CA GLU A 90 1.57 -22.30 -8.56
C GLU A 90 1.87 -21.52 -9.84
N ASN A 91 2.88 -20.65 -9.83
CA ASN A 91 3.27 -19.88 -11.01
C ASN A 91 4.36 -20.64 -11.78
N PRO A 92 4.09 -21.12 -13.01
CA PRO A 92 5.04 -21.96 -13.76
C PRO A 92 6.30 -21.21 -14.21
N SER A 93 6.34 -19.89 -14.12
CA SER A 93 7.55 -19.10 -14.41
C SER A 93 8.61 -19.22 -13.32
N PHE A 94 8.28 -19.82 -12.18
CA PHE A 94 9.19 -19.99 -11.04
C PHE A 94 9.37 -21.46 -10.74
N GLU A 95 10.62 -21.94 -10.74
CA GLU A 95 10.94 -23.33 -10.42
C GLU A 95 10.94 -23.57 -8.91
N THR A 96 11.36 -22.55 -8.15
CA THR A 96 11.45 -22.62 -6.69
C THR A 96 10.87 -21.37 -6.05
N TYR A 97 10.49 -21.50 -4.76
CA TYR A 97 9.93 -20.41 -3.98
C TYR A 97 10.69 -20.28 -2.67
N PRO A 98 11.04 -19.05 -2.22
CA PRO A 98 11.74 -18.85 -0.94
C PRO A 98 10.82 -19.00 0.27
N PHE A 99 9.59 -19.44 0.09
CA PHE A 99 8.63 -19.73 1.16
C PHE A 99 8.02 -21.12 0.93
N SER A 100 7.73 -21.83 2.04
CA SER A 100 7.34 -23.24 2.00
C SER A 100 5.84 -23.48 1.90
N THR A 101 5.02 -22.51 2.29
CA THR A 101 3.55 -22.61 2.28
C THR A 101 2.95 -21.49 1.48
N PRO A 102 1.78 -21.70 0.85
CA PRO A 102 1.08 -20.62 0.15
C PRO A 102 0.86 -19.39 1.02
N ARG A 103 1.02 -18.23 0.41
CA ARG A 103 0.73 -16.94 1.03
C ARG A 103 -0.63 -16.48 0.56
N ASN A 104 -1.64 -16.63 1.43
CA ASN A 104 -3.02 -16.27 1.11
C ASN A 104 -3.22 -14.77 1.28
N MET A 105 -3.07 -14.03 0.20
CA MET A 105 -3.30 -12.59 0.20
C MET A 105 -4.79 -12.27 0.06
N GLY A 106 -5.26 -11.24 0.77
CA GLY A 106 -6.57 -10.67 0.53
C GLY A 106 -6.67 -10.06 -0.87
N LYS A 107 -7.88 -10.00 -1.43
CA LYS A 107 -8.09 -9.48 -2.79
C LYS A 107 -7.67 -8.02 -2.93
N ASN A 108 -7.94 -7.20 -1.92
CA ASN A 108 -7.53 -5.79 -1.93
C ASN A 108 -6.00 -5.66 -1.95
N ASP A 109 -5.30 -6.48 -1.16
CA ASP A 109 -3.84 -6.50 -1.16
C ASP A 109 -3.27 -6.95 -2.50
N LEU A 110 -3.91 -7.93 -3.16
CA LEU A 110 -3.52 -8.35 -4.50
C LEU A 110 -3.66 -7.21 -5.52
N TRP A 111 -4.73 -6.41 -5.45
CA TRP A 111 -4.89 -5.25 -6.32
C TRP A 111 -3.85 -4.17 -6.04
N ILE A 112 -3.57 -3.89 -4.77
CA ILE A 112 -2.53 -2.93 -4.37
C ILE A 112 -1.16 -3.38 -4.89
N ALA A 113 -0.82 -4.65 -4.69
CA ALA A 113 0.43 -5.24 -5.20
C ALA A 113 0.51 -5.15 -6.72
N SER A 114 -0.60 -5.40 -7.42
CA SER A 114 -0.68 -5.32 -8.88
C SER A 114 -0.39 -3.92 -9.40
N VAL A 115 -0.88 -2.89 -8.71
CA VAL A 115 -0.57 -1.49 -9.05
C VAL A 115 0.92 -1.22 -8.90
N ALA A 116 1.52 -1.64 -7.78
CA ALA A 116 2.96 -1.45 -7.56
C ALA A 116 3.80 -2.11 -8.65
N ALA A 117 3.46 -3.35 -9.01
CA ALA A 117 4.17 -4.11 -10.04
C ALA A 117 4.02 -3.48 -11.42
N MET A 118 2.79 -3.13 -11.82
CA MET A 118 2.51 -2.59 -13.15
C MET A 118 3.11 -1.20 -13.36
N MET A 119 3.08 -0.36 -12.33
CA MET A 119 3.51 1.03 -12.41
C MET A 119 4.98 1.24 -11.99
N GLY A 120 5.67 0.19 -11.54
CA GLY A 120 7.05 0.30 -11.09
C GLY A 120 7.21 1.19 -9.86
N LEU A 121 6.30 1.07 -8.90
CA LEU A 121 6.29 1.87 -7.68
C LEU A 121 6.88 1.09 -6.51
N GLU A 122 7.55 1.82 -5.60
CA GLU A 122 7.92 1.26 -4.30
C GLU A 122 6.67 1.24 -3.40
N LEU A 123 6.32 0.06 -2.88
CA LEU A 123 5.22 -0.06 -1.92
C LEU A 123 5.71 0.30 -0.53
N VAL A 124 5.08 1.29 0.10
CA VAL A 124 5.32 1.67 1.49
C VAL A 124 4.20 1.07 2.34
N THR A 125 4.55 0.18 3.26
CA THR A 125 3.58 -0.57 4.05
C THR A 125 4.12 -0.89 5.44
N THR A 126 3.20 -1.20 6.36
CA THR A 126 3.53 -1.80 7.65
C THR A 126 3.22 -3.29 7.69
N ASP A 127 2.62 -3.83 6.63
CA ASP A 127 2.06 -5.18 6.60
C ASP A 127 3.09 -6.21 6.13
N ASN A 128 3.18 -7.34 6.84
CA ASN A 128 4.04 -8.46 6.48
C ASN A 128 3.48 -9.29 5.31
N ASP A 129 2.22 -9.12 4.96
CA ASP A 129 1.56 -9.93 3.94
C ASP A 129 2.15 -9.75 2.53
N PHE A 130 2.89 -8.67 2.30
CA PHE A 130 3.55 -8.39 1.03
C PHE A 130 5.00 -8.87 0.96
N ASP A 131 5.60 -9.31 2.09
CA ASP A 131 7.05 -9.55 2.20
C ASP A 131 7.60 -10.47 1.12
N HIS A 132 6.86 -11.53 0.74
CA HIS A 132 7.30 -12.51 -0.25
C HIS A 132 7.39 -11.97 -1.68
N LEU A 133 6.87 -10.77 -1.92
CA LEU A 133 6.87 -10.12 -3.24
C LEU A 133 8.05 -9.17 -3.43
N ASN A 134 8.78 -8.84 -2.35
CA ASN A 134 9.87 -7.88 -2.40
C ASN A 134 10.99 -8.37 -3.33
N ASP A 135 11.47 -7.48 -4.18
CA ASP A 135 12.50 -7.73 -5.20
C ASP A 135 12.11 -8.78 -6.25
N VAL A 136 10.88 -9.30 -6.20
CA VAL A 136 10.36 -10.24 -7.19
C VAL A 136 9.48 -9.52 -8.20
N PHE A 137 8.51 -8.75 -7.73
CA PHE A 137 7.57 -8.00 -8.57
C PHE A 137 7.72 -6.49 -8.44
N PHE A 138 8.15 -6.00 -7.29
CA PHE A 138 8.38 -4.58 -6.99
C PHE A 138 9.21 -4.47 -5.71
N ASP A 139 9.63 -3.25 -5.40
CA ASP A 139 10.35 -2.97 -4.16
C ASP A 139 9.38 -2.63 -3.03
N ILE A 140 9.67 -3.12 -1.83
CA ILE A 140 8.89 -2.83 -0.63
C ILE A 140 9.77 -2.05 0.35
N ARG A 141 9.21 -0.95 0.86
CA ARG A 141 9.79 -0.26 2.01
C ARG A 141 8.84 -0.40 3.18
N LYS A 142 9.28 -1.20 4.14
CA LYS A 142 8.47 -1.52 5.32
C LYS A 142 8.80 -0.59 6.46
N ILE A 143 7.77 0.00 7.04
CA ILE A 143 7.89 0.85 8.21
C ILE A 143 7.28 0.09 9.39
N GLN A 144 7.98 0.08 10.53
CA GLN A 144 7.42 -0.55 11.72
C GLN A 144 6.38 0.38 12.36
N PRO A 145 5.23 -0.16 12.82
CA PRO A 145 4.20 0.68 13.44
C PRO A 145 4.72 1.56 14.59
N VAL A 146 5.68 1.08 15.37
CA VAL A 146 6.29 1.83 16.46
C VAL A 146 6.96 3.13 16.00
N ASP A 147 7.44 3.17 14.75
CA ASP A 147 8.13 4.34 14.20
C ASP A 147 7.19 5.52 13.95
N PHE A 148 5.88 5.29 13.97
CA PHE A 148 4.88 6.37 13.84
C PHE A 148 4.57 7.07 15.16
N LEU A 149 4.89 6.46 16.30
CA LEU A 149 4.54 7.00 17.62
C LEU A 149 4.99 8.45 17.85
N PRO A 150 6.19 8.89 17.41
CA PRO A 150 6.61 10.28 17.61
C PRO A 150 5.71 11.33 16.95
N PHE A 151 4.87 10.90 15.98
CA PHE A 151 4.02 11.82 15.23
C PHE A 151 2.58 11.92 15.74
N PHE A 152 2.25 11.14 16.75
CA PHE A 152 0.90 11.08 17.32
C PHE A 152 0.71 12.00 18.53
#